data_054432ef95c659f32b231172f13a2cf8
#
_entry.id   054432ef95c659f32b231172f13a2cf8
#
_cell.length_a   1.000
_cell.length_b   1.000
_cell.length_c   1.000
_cell.angle_alpha   90.00
_cell.angle_beta   90.00
_cell.angle_gamma   90.00
#
_symmetry.space_group_name_H-M   'P 1'
#
loop_
_entity.id
_entity.type
_entity.pdbx_description
1 polymer ?
#
loop_
_entity_poly.entity_id
_entity_poly.type
_entity_poly.pdbx_seq_one_letter_code
_entity_poly.pdbx_strand_id
1 'polypeptide(L)'
;RADDGALVAAEALLRWQHPELGLIAPADFIPLAEETGLIVPIGEWVLHQACTHHRAWREGGPAAMRMMVNISVRQFRQEDFVAMVARVLADTDMPAALLTLELTESMLMEDVDASATRMQQLHELGVNLALDDFGTGYSSLAYLKGFPIDELKIDRLFVRGIDRSTRDAALVAAII
;
A
#
# COMPACT_ATOMS: atom_id res chain seq x y z
N ARG A 1 -16.83 5.91 -2.15
CA ARG A 1 -17.00 6.96 -1.14
C ARG A 1 -18.27 6.70 -0.35
N ALA A 2 -18.30 7.10 0.91
CA ALA A 2 -19.45 6.83 1.78
C ALA A 2 -20.65 7.76 1.51
N ASP A 3 -20.40 8.92 0.93
CA ASP A 3 -21.40 9.97 0.65
C ASP A 3 -22.28 9.67 -0.58
N ASP A 4 -21.73 9.04 -1.61
CA ASP A 4 -22.42 8.80 -2.89
C ASP A 4 -22.30 7.37 -3.41
N GLY A 5 -21.62 6.48 -2.69
CA GLY A 5 -21.37 5.09 -3.09
C GLY A 5 -20.46 4.93 -4.31
N ALA A 6 -19.78 5.99 -4.76
CA ALA A 6 -18.87 5.91 -5.89
C ALA A 6 -17.65 5.05 -5.59
N LEU A 7 -17.30 4.16 -6.51
CA LEU A 7 -16.06 3.37 -6.46
C LEU A 7 -14.89 4.30 -6.84
N VAL A 8 -13.96 4.50 -5.90
CA VAL A 8 -12.83 5.43 -6.06
C VAL A 8 -11.48 4.73 -6.11
N ALA A 9 -11.39 3.55 -5.50
CA ALA A 9 -10.17 2.74 -5.48
C ALA A 9 -10.50 1.25 -5.33
N ALA A 10 -9.57 0.40 -5.75
CA ALA A 10 -9.56 -1.03 -5.50
C ALA A 10 -8.21 -1.43 -4.92
N GLU A 11 -8.19 -2.30 -3.94
CA GLU A 11 -6.98 -2.84 -3.34
C GLU A 11 -6.67 -4.21 -3.95
N ALA A 12 -5.42 -4.40 -4.40
CA ALA A 12 -4.93 -5.67 -4.89
C ALA A 12 -4.53 -6.58 -3.73
N LEU A 13 -5.26 -7.65 -3.54
CA LEU A 13 -5.05 -8.58 -2.44
C LEU A 13 -4.57 -9.94 -2.97
N LEU A 14 -3.30 -10.26 -2.71
CA LEU A 14 -2.70 -11.54 -3.08
C LEU A 14 -3.41 -12.73 -2.41
N ARG A 15 -3.58 -13.80 -3.18
CA ARG A 15 -4.09 -15.10 -2.70
C ARG A 15 -3.24 -16.20 -3.31
N TRP A 16 -2.97 -17.25 -2.53
CA TRP A 16 -2.23 -18.42 -3.00
C TRP A 16 -3.15 -19.61 -3.16
N GLN A 17 -3.41 -19.99 -4.41
CA GLN A 17 -4.13 -21.22 -4.71
C GLN A 17 -3.14 -22.39 -4.78
N HIS A 18 -3.11 -23.19 -3.69
CA HIS A 18 -2.27 -24.37 -3.62
C HIS A 18 -3.03 -25.60 -4.16
N PRO A 19 -2.39 -26.48 -4.96
CA PRO A 19 -3.07 -27.61 -5.60
C PRO A 19 -3.67 -28.62 -4.62
N GLU A 20 -3.06 -28.80 -3.45
CA GLU A 20 -3.49 -29.77 -2.43
C GLU A 20 -4.18 -29.10 -1.23
N LEU A 21 -3.73 -27.92 -0.82
CA LEU A 21 -4.21 -27.21 0.37
C LEU A 21 -5.33 -26.23 0.10
N GLY A 22 -5.68 -26.00 -1.17
CA GLY A 22 -6.70 -25.02 -1.55
C GLY A 22 -6.20 -23.59 -1.43
N LEU A 23 -7.07 -22.67 -1.02
CA LEU A 23 -6.75 -21.25 -0.91
C LEU A 23 -6.04 -20.96 0.42
N ILE A 24 -4.77 -20.56 0.34
CA ILE A 24 -3.96 -20.21 1.51
C ILE A 24 -4.05 -18.70 1.74
N ALA A 25 -4.28 -18.30 2.98
CA ALA A 25 -4.41 -16.89 3.36
C ALA A 25 -3.04 -16.17 3.37
N PRO A 26 -2.98 -14.86 3.06
CA PRO A 26 -1.74 -14.09 3.08
C PRO A 26 -0.96 -14.20 4.40
N ALA A 27 -1.65 -14.18 5.54
CA ALA A 27 -1.04 -14.30 6.86
C ALA A 27 -0.23 -15.60 7.06
N ASP A 28 -0.53 -16.65 6.29
CA ASP A 28 0.12 -17.95 6.41
C ASP A 28 1.36 -18.09 5.53
N PHE A 29 1.46 -17.34 4.42
CA PHE A 29 2.58 -17.49 3.48
C PHE A 29 3.45 -16.24 3.30
N ILE A 30 2.92 -15.04 3.54
CA ILE A 30 3.71 -13.81 3.41
C ILE A 30 4.93 -13.80 4.33
N PRO A 31 4.84 -14.17 5.63
CA PRO A 31 6.01 -14.23 6.49
C PRO A 31 7.11 -15.16 5.95
N LEU A 32 6.72 -16.33 5.43
CA LEU A 32 7.66 -17.28 4.82
C LEU A 32 8.29 -16.72 3.55
N ALA A 33 7.50 -16.03 2.72
CA ALA A 33 8.01 -15.38 1.51
C ALA A 33 8.98 -14.25 1.85
N GLU A 34 8.75 -13.52 2.94
CA GLU A 34 9.68 -12.51 3.45
C GLU A 34 10.97 -13.13 3.98
N GLU A 35 10.90 -14.19 4.80
CA GLU A 35 12.08 -14.88 5.32
C GLU A 35 12.97 -15.44 4.21
N THR A 36 12.34 -16.05 3.20
CA THR A 36 13.05 -16.65 2.06
C THR A 36 13.49 -15.66 0.98
N GLY A 37 13.00 -14.41 1.02
CA GLY A 37 13.23 -13.40 0.00
C GLY A 37 12.35 -13.54 -1.24
N LEU A 38 11.48 -14.54 -1.31
CA LEU A 38 10.54 -14.73 -2.43
C LEU A 38 9.50 -13.62 -2.52
N ILE A 39 9.30 -12.86 -1.44
CA ILE A 39 8.39 -11.71 -1.45
C ILE A 39 8.78 -10.65 -2.50
N VAL A 40 10.07 -10.52 -2.82
CA VAL A 40 10.54 -9.54 -3.81
C VAL A 40 10.04 -9.87 -5.22
N PRO A 41 10.31 -11.05 -5.81
CA PRO A 41 9.76 -11.38 -7.13
C PRO A 41 8.24 -11.55 -7.11
N ILE A 42 7.64 -12.03 -6.02
CA ILE A 42 6.18 -12.10 -5.86
C ILE A 42 5.59 -10.70 -5.94
N GLY A 43 6.14 -9.74 -5.22
CA GLY A 43 5.62 -8.39 -5.18
C GLY A 43 5.79 -7.62 -6.49
N GLU A 44 6.88 -7.83 -7.23
CA GLU A 44 7.01 -7.29 -8.60
C GLU A 44 5.91 -7.87 -9.50
N TRP A 45 5.67 -9.18 -9.44
CA TRP A 45 4.59 -9.83 -10.17
C TRP A 45 3.21 -9.27 -9.77
N VAL A 46 2.94 -9.11 -8.47
CA VAL A 46 1.68 -8.53 -7.96
C VAL A 46 1.45 -7.13 -8.51
N LEU A 47 2.47 -6.28 -8.45
CA LEU A 47 2.39 -4.92 -8.95
C LEU A 47 2.09 -4.90 -10.45
N HIS A 48 2.77 -5.73 -11.23
CA HIS A 48 2.54 -5.86 -12.67
C HIS A 48 1.11 -6.35 -12.97
N GLN A 49 0.62 -7.37 -12.24
CA GLN A 49 -0.74 -7.89 -12.42
C GLN A 49 -1.79 -6.84 -12.05
N ALA A 50 -1.63 -6.15 -10.92
CA ALA A 50 -2.55 -5.11 -10.48
C ALA A 50 -2.68 -3.98 -11.53
N CYS A 51 -1.54 -3.50 -12.05
CA CYS A 51 -1.53 -2.47 -13.09
C CYS A 51 -2.15 -2.96 -14.41
N THR A 52 -1.88 -4.21 -14.81
CA THR A 52 -2.47 -4.82 -16.02
C THR A 52 -3.98 -4.95 -15.90
N HIS A 53 -4.49 -5.44 -14.76
CA HIS A 53 -5.93 -5.54 -14.52
C HIS A 53 -6.60 -4.17 -14.46
N HIS A 54 -5.95 -3.18 -13.87
CA HIS A 54 -6.47 -1.80 -13.85
C HIS A 54 -6.66 -1.25 -15.27
N ARG A 55 -5.71 -1.51 -16.18
CA ARG A 55 -5.84 -1.11 -17.59
C ARG A 55 -7.12 -1.70 -18.21
N ALA A 56 -7.36 -3.00 -18.02
CA ALA A 56 -8.56 -3.66 -18.55
C ALA A 56 -9.86 -3.07 -17.97
N TRP A 57 -9.86 -2.70 -16.68
CA TRP A 57 -11.01 -2.04 -16.04
C TRP A 57 -11.24 -0.61 -16.56
N ARG A 58 -10.18 0.12 -16.84
CA ARG A 58 -10.27 1.48 -17.39
C ARG A 58 -10.96 1.54 -18.75
N GLU A 59 -10.81 0.50 -19.55
CA GLU A 59 -11.45 0.37 -20.86
C GLU A 59 -12.97 0.12 -20.78
N GLY A 60 -13.49 -0.41 -19.66
CA GLY A 60 -14.91 -0.75 -19.48
C GLY A 60 -15.58 -0.22 -18.20
N GLY A 61 -14.88 0.56 -17.38
CA GLY A 61 -15.32 1.01 -16.06
C GLY A 61 -15.02 2.46 -15.73
N PRO A 62 -15.02 2.81 -14.42
CA PRO A 62 -14.71 4.18 -13.97
C PRO A 62 -13.26 4.53 -14.27
N ALA A 63 -13.05 5.43 -15.21
CA ALA A 63 -11.73 5.79 -15.74
C ALA A 63 -10.74 6.37 -14.68
N ALA A 64 -11.24 6.82 -13.54
CA ALA A 64 -10.45 7.47 -12.48
C ALA A 64 -10.28 6.61 -11.21
N MET A 65 -10.59 5.30 -11.25
CA MET A 65 -10.41 4.42 -10.10
C MET A 65 -8.92 4.19 -9.83
N ARG A 66 -8.47 4.39 -8.58
CA ARG A 66 -7.09 4.11 -8.17
C ARG A 66 -6.90 2.61 -7.89
N MET A 67 -5.68 2.13 -8.12
CA MET A 67 -5.24 0.79 -7.73
C MET A 67 -4.30 0.92 -6.53
N MET A 68 -4.63 0.26 -5.44
CA MET A 68 -3.84 0.24 -4.22
C MET A 68 -3.10 -1.09 -4.09
N VAL A 69 -1.81 -1.04 -3.80
CA VAL A 69 -0.95 -2.24 -3.72
C VAL A 69 -0.08 -2.17 -2.48
N ASN A 70 -0.18 -3.22 -1.65
CA ASN A 70 0.65 -3.39 -0.47
C ASN A 70 2.10 -3.71 -0.85
N ILE A 71 3.05 -3.04 -0.22
CA ILE A 71 4.49 -3.22 -0.42
C ILE A 71 5.12 -3.79 0.85
N SER A 72 5.90 -4.86 0.70
CA SER A 72 6.64 -5.42 1.83
C SER A 72 7.91 -4.61 2.15
N VAL A 73 8.39 -4.71 3.40
CA VAL A 73 9.64 -4.10 3.85
C VAL A 73 10.80 -4.49 2.95
N ARG A 74 10.90 -5.78 2.58
CA ARG A 74 11.99 -6.29 1.74
C ARG A 74 11.98 -5.74 0.32
N GLN A 75 10.79 -5.56 -0.28
CA GLN A 75 10.67 -4.93 -1.58
C GLN A 75 11.08 -3.46 -1.53
N PHE A 76 10.50 -2.72 -0.58
CA PHE A 76 10.77 -1.30 -0.44
C PHE A 76 12.27 -1.01 -0.26
N ARG A 77 13.03 -1.92 0.35
CA ARG A 77 14.47 -1.79 0.59
C ARG A 77 15.36 -2.16 -0.59
N GLN A 78 14.82 -2.76 -1.66
CA GLN A 78 15.65 -3.04 -2.84
C GLN A 78 16.18 -1.73 -3.44
N GLU A 79 17.44 -1.71 -3.82
CA GLU A 79 18.07 -0.51 -4.41
C GLU A 79 17.38 -0.09 -5.72
N ASP A 80 16.89 -1.06 -6.48
CA ASP A 80 16.22 -0.87 -7.76
C ASP A 80 14.69 -0.73 -7.65
N PHE A 81 14.12 -0.64 -6.43
CA PHE A 81 12.65 -0.63 -6.21
C PHE A 81 11.97 0.48 -7.02
N VAL A 82 12.48 1.72 -6.96
CA VAL A 82 11.91 2.85 -7.72
C VAL A 82 11.98 2.61 -9.22
N ALA A 83 13.11 2.09 -9.71
CA ALA A 83 13.29 1.75 -11.12
C ALA A 83 12.35 0.61 -11.56
N MET A 84 12.13 -0.38 -10.69
CA MET A 84 11.17 -1.46 -10.91
C MET A 84 9.75 -0.91 -11.03
N VAL A 85 9.31 -0.03 -10.13
CA VAL A 85 7.99 0.62 -10.21
C VAL A 85 7.84 1.40 -11.52
N ALA A 86 8.84 2.20 -11.89
CA ALA A 86 8.83 2.97 -13.15
C ALA A 86 8.70 2.05 -14.38
N ARG A 87 9.42 0.92 -14.39
CA ARG A 87 9.33 -0.10 -15.44
C ARG A 87 7.94 -0.70 -15.53
N VAL A 88 7.35 -1.10 -14.40
CA VAL A 88 5.99 -1.68 -14.37
C VAL A 88 4.95 -0.69 -14.88
N LEU A 89 5.02 0.59 -14.50
CA LEU A 89 4.13 1.63 -15.00
C LEU A 89 4.22 1.76 -16.52
N ALA A 90 5.45 1.77 -17.07
CA ALA A 90 5.69 1.86 -18.51
C ALA A 90 5.17 0.63 -19.26
N ASP A 91 5.49 -0.59 -18.77
CA ASP A 91 5.13 -1.86 -19.42
C ASP A 91 3.61 -2.09 -19.45
N THR A 92 2.89 -1.56 -18.46
CA THR A 92 1.43 -1.74 -18.33
C THR A 92 0.61 -0.56 -18.83
N ASP A 93 1.25 0.52 -19.29
CA ASP A 93 0.59 1.80 -19.63
C ASP A 93 -0.32 2.31 -18.49
N MET A 94 0.15 2.11 -17.24
CA MET A 94 -0.55 2.56 -16.03
C MET A 94 -0.21 4.02 -15.74
N PRO A 95 -1.19 4.94 -15.69
CA PRO A 95 -0.93 6.30 -15.23
C PRO A 95 -0.46 6.29 -13.77
N ALA A 96 0.71 6.84 -13.49
CA ALA A 96 1.30 6.83 -12.16
C ALA A 96 0.34 7.39 -11.09
N ALA A 97 -0.39 8.46 -11.38
CA ALA A 97 -1.37 9.07 -10.49
C ALA A 97 -2.57 8.17 -10.11
N LEU A 98 -2.75 7.04 -10.80
CA LEU A 98 -3.77 6.05 -10.47
C LEU A 98 -3.22 4.85 -9.68
N LEU A 99 -1.90 4.78 -9.45
CA LEU A 99 -1.28 3.81 -8.57
C LEU A 99 -1.07 4.43 -7.18
N THR A 100 -1.48 3.70 -6.15
CA THR A 100 -1.18 4.01 -4.74
C THR A 100 -0.39 2.85 -4.15
N LEU A 101 0.80 3.11 -3.62
CA LEU A 101 1.58 2.12 -2.89
C LEU A 101 1.30 2.26 -1.39
N GLU A 102 0.93 1.16 -0.75
CA GLU A 102 0.63 1.10 0.68
C GLU A 102 1.86 0.63 1.44
N LEU A 103 2.32 1.48 2.34
CA LEU A 103 3.52 1.31 3.14
C LEU A 103 3.13 1.26 4.62
N THR A 104 3.66 0.32 5.40
CA THR A 104 3.38 0.29 6.84
C THR A 104 4.26 1.27 7.60
N GLU A 105 3.75 1.79 8.72
CA GLU A 105 4.48 2.68 9.60
C GLU A 105 5.83 2.11 10.03
N SER A 106 5.85 0.85 10.49
CA SER A 106 7.07 0.18 10.98
C SER A 106 8.18 0.14 9.94
N MET A 107 7.80 -0.05 8.66
CA MET A 107 8.76 -0.10 7.56
C MET A 107 9.52 1.22 7.39
N LEU A 108 8.82 2.34 7.55
CA LEU A 108 9.41 3.67 7.35
C LEU A 108 10.33 4.07 8.51
N MET A 109 10.06 3.57 9.72
CA MET A 109 10.79 3.94 10.93
C MET A 109 12.14 3.23 11.10
N GLU A 110 12.42 2.16 10.35
CA GLU A 110 13.69 1.44 10.47
C GLU A 110 14.89 2.23 9.93
N ASP A 111 14.69 2.99 8.84
CA ASP A 111 15.67 3.95 8.29
C ASP A 111 14.91 5.14 7.68
N VAL A 112 14.71 6.16 8.50
CA VAL A 112 13.88 7.32 8.18
C VAL A 112 14.40 8.09 6.97
N ASP A 113 15.73 8.30 6.89
CA ASP A 113 16.34 9.13 5.83
C ASP A 113 16.30 8.41 4.48
N ALA A 114 16.64 7.12 4.46
CA ALA A 114 16.54 6.31 3.24
C ALA A 114 15.08 6.15 2.78
N SER A 115 14.15 5.99 3.74
CA SER A 115 12.71 5.92 3.46
C SER A 115 12.21 7.22 2.85
N ALA A 116 12.55 8.38 3.44
CA ALA A 116 12.17 9.69 2.92
C ALA A 116 12.67 9.91 1.49
N THR A 117 13.93 9.58 1.24
CA THR A 117 14.54 9.71 -0.10
C THR A 117 13.79 8.86 -1.13
N ARG A 118 13.51 7.60 -0.80
CA ARG A 118 12.83 6.66 -1.70
C ARG A 118 11.37 7.06 -1.94
N MET A 119 10.67 7.49 -0.91
CA MET A 119 9.30 8.01 -1.03
C MET A 119 9.26 9.26 -1.91
N GLN A 120 10.22 10.17 -1.76
CA GLN A 120 10.33 11.35 -2.62
C GLN A 120 10.53 10.97 -4.09
N GLN A 121 11.38 9.98 -4.38
CA GLN A 121 11.60 9.49 -5.74
C GLN A 121 10.32 8.86 -6.34
N LEU A 122 9.55 8.10 -5.55
CA LEU A 122 8.26 7.54 -5.98
C LEU A 122 7.22 8.65 -6.24
N HIS A 123 7.19 9.65 -5.38
CA HIS A 123 6.30 10.81 -5.55
C HIS A 123 6.66 11.61 -6.81
N GLU A 124 7.95 11.76 -7.13
CA GLU A 124 8.43 12.39 -8.37
C GLU A 124 8.05 11.60 -9.63
N LEU A 125 7.87 10.28 -9.55
CA LEU A 125 7.26 9.46 -10.61
C LEU A 125 5.75 9.74 -10.77
N GLY A 126 5.13 10.42 -9.81
CA GLY A 126 3.70 10.71 -9.78
C GLY A 126 2.85 9.62 -9.13
N VAL A 127 3.46 8.65 -8.43
CA VAL A 127 2.76 7.59 -7.68
C VAL A 127 2.28 8.14 -6.35
N ASN A 128 1.05 7.78 -5.94
CA ASN A 128 0.54 8.14 -4.63
C ASN A 128 1.07 7.18 -3.56
N LEU A 129 1.26 7.70 -2.35
CA LEU A 129 1.76 6.94 -1.20
C LEU A 129 0.72 6.96 -0.08
N ALA A 130 0.33 5.77 0.37
CA ALA A 130 -0.56 5.61 1.52
C ALA A 130 0.22 4.99 2.69
N LEU A 131 0.03 5.54 3.89
CA LEU A 131 0.52 4.95 5.12
C LEU A 131 -0.56 4.05 5.71
N ASP A 132 -0.27 2.75 5.79
CA ASP A 132 -1.18 1.74 6.34
C ASP A 132 -0.84 1.41 7.80
N ASP A 133 -1.82 0.79 8.50
CA ASP A 133 -1.74 0.40 9.92
C ASP A 133 -1.36 1.55 10.86
N PHE A 134 -1.74 2.80 10.52
CA PHE A 134 -1.35 3.98 11.31
C PHE A 134 -1.87 3.91 12.74
N GLY A 135 -0.95 4.15 13.69
CA GLY A 135 -1.20 4.19 15.12
C GLY A 135 -0.92 2.89 15.87
N THR A 136 -0.53 1.81 15.18
CA THR A 136 -0.12 0.54 15.82
C THR A 136 1.33 0.55 16.29
N GLY A 137 2.14 1.51 15.82
CA GLY A 137 3.55 1.68 16.13
C GLY A 137 3.88 2.87 17.03
N TYR A 138 5.16 3.17 17.15
CA TYR A 138 5.69 4.31 17.92
C TYR A 138 5.81 5.57 17.05
N SER A 139 4.80 5.91 16.25
CA SER A 139 4.86 7.09 15.40
C SER A 139 5.08 8.36 16.19
N SER A 140 6.24 8.95 16.02
CA SER A 140 6.34 10.37 16.25
C SER A 140 5.74 11.10 15.04
N LEU A 141 4.58 11.75 15.19
CA LEU A 141 3.98 12.63 14.18
C LEU A 141 4.99 13.62 13.57
N ALA A 142 6.09 13.87 14.27
CA ALA A 142 7.17 14.73 13.80
C ALA A 142 7.88 14.15 12.55
N TYR A 143 8.03 12.85 12.44
CA TYR A 143 8.66 12.22 11.27
C TYR A 143 7.74 12.19 10.07
N LEU A 144 6.43 12.01 10.29
CA LEU A 144 5.43 11.98 9.21
C LEU A 144 5.39 13.30 8.43
N LYS A 145 5.70 14.43 9.09
CA LYS A 145 5.74 15.74 8.46
C LYS A 145 6.77 15.82 7.31
N GLY A 146 7.81 14.96 7.34
CA GLY A 146 8.88 14.91 6.33
C GLY A 146 8.60 13.96 5.17
N PHE A 147 7.56 13.14 5.25
CA PHE A 147 7.23 12.16 4.21
C PHE A 147 6.17 12.68 3.24
N PRO A 148 6.32 12.46 1.93
CA PRO A 148 5.30 12.81 0.94
C PRO A 148 4.17 11.76 0.94
N ILE A 149 3.31 11.81 1.97
CA ILE A 149 2.17 10.90 2.16
C ILE A 149 0.92 11.59 1.63
N ASP A 150 0.18 10.90 0.74
CA ASP A 150 -1.07 11.40 0.14
C ASP A 150 -2.30 10.89 0.90
N GLU A 151 -2.20 9.71 1.53
CA GLU A 151 -3.32 9.06 2.20
C GLU A 151 -2.86 8.37 3.49
N LEU A 152 -3.72 8.40 4.51
CA LEU A 152 -3.46 7.76 5.79
C LEU A 152 -4.62 6.79 6.09
N LYS A 153 -4.29 5.51 6.24
CA LYS A 153 -5.24 4.44 6.58
C LYS A 153 -5.17 4.17 8.07
N ILE A 154 -6.27 4.47 8.76
CA ILE A 154 -6.39 4.24 10.21
C ILE A 154 -6.65 2.75 10.45
N ASP A 155 -5.79 2.12 11.28
CA ASP A 155 -5.97 0.70 11.60
C ASP A 155 -7.34 0.43 12.23
N ARG A 156 -7.89 -0.74 11.90
CA ARG A 156 -9.21 -1.20 12.39
C ARG A 156 -9.30 -1.27 13.91
N LEU A 157 -8.18 -1.39 14.64
CA LEU A 157 -8.17 -1.43 16.11
C LEU A 157 -8.74 -0.14 16.69
N PHE A 158 -8.52 1.01 16.06
CA PHE A 158 -9.05 2.30 16.49
C PHE A 158 -10.51 2.49 16.09
N VAL A 159 -10.95 1.85 15.01
CA VAL A 159 -12.32 2.01 14.50
C VAL A 159 -13.30 1.05 15.18
N ARG A 160 -12.86 -0.15 15.60
CA ARG A 160 -13.71 -1.19 16.19
C ARG A 160 -14.45 -0.80 17.45
N GLY A 161 -13.96 0.16 18.20
CA GLY A 161 -14.53 0.62 19.47
C GLY A 161 -15.12 2.02 19.43
N ILE A 162 -15.16 2.67 18.28
CA ILE A 162 -15.49 4.10 18.14
C ILE A 162 -16.89 4.47 18.67
N ASP A 163 -17.83 3.54 18.60
CA ASP A 163 -19.20 3.68 19.11
C ASP A 163 -19.31 3.47 20.64
N ARG A 164 -18.28 2.87 21.28
CA ARG A 164 -18.29 2.47 22.69
C ARG A 164 -17.22 3.13 23.53
N SER A 165 -16.20 3.69 22.90
CA SER A 165 -15.04 4.30 23.55
C SER A 165 -14.90 5.77 23.13
N THR A 166 -15.15 6.67 24.07
CA THR A 166 -14.91 8.12 23.86
C THR A 166 -13.44 8.42 23.58
N ARG A 167 -12.53 7.57 24.05
CA ARG A 167 -11.09 7.70 23.81
C ARG A 167 -10.74 7.36 22.37
N ASP A 168 -11.28 6.27 21.83
CA ASP A 168 -11.03 5.85 20.44
C ASP A 168 -11.67 6.85 19.47
N ALA A 169 -12.88 7.33 19.78
CA ALA A 169 -13.52 8.39 19.02
C ALA A 169 -12.69 9.68 18.99
N ALA A 170 -12.12 10.08 20.15
CA ALA A 170 -11.25 11.26 20.22
C ALA A 170 -9.94 11.08 19.46
N LEU A 171 -9.35 9.88 19.47
CA LEU A 171 -8.14 9.56 18.70
C LEU A 171 -8.41 9.64 17.20
N VAL A 172 -9.46 8.99 16.73
CA VAL A 172 -9.83 9.03 15.30
C VAL A 172 -10.14 10.46 14.86
N ALA A 173 -10.89 11.23 15.66
CA ALA A 173 -11.18 12.63 15.37
C ALA A 173 -9.94 13.54 15.38
N ALA A 174 -8.86 13.16 16.05
CA ALA A 174 -7.61 13.91 16.06
C ALA A 174 -6.70 13.57 14.84
N ILE A 175 -6.96 12.43 14.18
CA ILE A 175 -6.24 11.98 12.99
C ILE A 175 -6.89 12.54 11.72
N ILE A 176 -8.21 12.68 11.71
CA ILE A 176 -8.98 13.25 10.58
C ILE A 176 -8.93 14.78 10.62
#